data_26c56a806a6a50359641edc783a7063e
#
_entry.id   26c56a806a6a50359641edc783a7063e
#
_cell.length_a   1.000
_cell.length_b   1.000
_cell.length_c   1.000
_cell.angle_alpha   90.00
_cell.angle_beta   90.00
_cell.angle_gamma   90.00
#
_symmetry.space_group_name_H-M   'P 1'
#
loop_
_entity.id
_entity.type
_entity.pdbx_description
1 polymer ?
#
loop_
_entity_poly.entity_id
_entity_poly.type
_entity_poly.pdbx_seq_one_letter_code
_entity_poly.pdbx_strand_id
1 'polypeptide(L)'
;MQQRQSGFTLVELMVVVAIIGILSAIALPSYNSYILRARLAEAHGDLAATQPRLEQYWSNERTYEGFEGKPADTKNFTYTLTSATASGYVLTATGRAGAADFVYTINQAGTRATTGAPAGWTKKATCWVDRKDGACTQ
;
A
#
# COMPACT_ATOMS: atom_id res chain seq x y z
N MET A 1 -25.44 46.91 31.84
CA MET A 1 -26.08 46.13 30.79
C MET A 1 -25.76 44.67 31.01
N GLN A 2 -26.73 43.84 31.42
CA GLN A 2 -26.53 42.40 31.53
C GLN A 2 -26.72 41.79 30.15
N GLN A 3 -25.65 41.22 29.58
CA GLN A 3 -25.74 40.38 28.37
C GLN A 3 -26.48 39.09 28.73
N ARG A 4 -27.63 38.85 28.11
CA ARG A 4 -28.32 37.56 28.19
C ARG A 4 -27.47 36.50 27.49
N GLN A 5 -26.87 35.61 28.26
CA GLN A 5 -26.26 34.41 27.73
C GLN A 5 -27.40 33.48 27.25
N SER A 6 -27.58 33.37 25.95
CA SER A 6 -28.45 32.35 25.35
C SER A 6 -27.72 31.01 25.39
N GLY A 7 -28.21 30.06 26.17
CA GLY A 7 -27.71 28.67 26.20
C GLY A 7 -28.25 27.88 25.00
N PHE A 8 -27.52 26.82 24.60
CA PHE A 8 -27.97 25.86 23.58
C PHE A 8 -29.25 25.15 24.01
N THR A 9 -30.15 24.95 23.05
CA THR A 9 -31.35 24.13 23.27
C THR A 9 -31.01 22.66 23.17
N LEU A 10 -31.75 21.79 23.85
CA LEU A 10 -31.59 20.32 23.77
C LEU A 10 -31.79 19.81 22.34
N VAL A 11 -32.75 20.39 21.60
CA VAL A 11 -33.05 20.03 20.22
C VAL A 11 -31.86 20.39 19.30
N GLU A 12 -31.25 21.56 19.50
CA GLU A 12 -30.09 21.99 18.72
C GLU A 12 -28.89 21.04 18.92
N LEU A 13 -28.63 20.57 20.14
CA LEU A 13 -27.63 19.57 20.44
C LEU A 13 -27.94 18.23 19.78
N MET A 14 -29.20 17.78 19.79
CA MET A 14 -29.63 16.52 19.17
C MET A 14 -29.43 16.55 17.65
N VAL A 15 -29.77 17.65 16.99
CA VAL A 15 -29.57 17.81 15.55
C VAL A 15 -28.08 17.79 15.19
N VAL A 16 -27.23 18.46 15.95
CA VAL A 16 -25.77 18.46 15.72
C VAL A 16 -25.19 17.06 15.85
N VAL A 17 -25.56 16.30 16.90
CA VAL A 17 -25.10 14.92 17.08
C VAL A 17 -25.58 14.00 15.96
N ALA A 18 -26.82 14.16 15.49
CA ALA A 18 -27.36 13.39 14.38
C ALA A 18 -26.58 13.66 13.08
N ILE A 19 -26.27 14.91 12.77
CA ILE A 19 -25.49 15.29 11.59
C ILE A 19 -24.07 14.72 11.67
N ILE A 20 -23.39 14.85 12.82
CA ILE A 20 -22.05 14.30 13.04
C ILE A 20 -22.08 12.76 12.86
N GLY A 21 -23.09 12.08 13.38
CA GLY A 21 -23.27 10.64 13.21
C GLY A 21 -23.35 10.21 11.74
N ILE A 22 -24.16 10.90 10.94
CA ILE A 22 -24.34 10.63 9.51
C ILE A 22 -23.02 10.88 8.74
N LEU A 23 -22.37 12.02 8.97
CA LEU A 23 -21.12 12.37 8.31
C LEU A 23 -20.00 11.39 8.65
N SER A 24 -19.91 10.99 9.93
CA SER A 24 -18.90 10.01 10.39
C SER A 24 -19.09 8.64 9.74
N ALA A 25 -20.33 8.19 9.56
CA ALA A 25 -20.62 6.91 8.93
C ALA A 25 -20.09 6.80 7.48
N ILE A 26 -20.01 7.92 6.78
CA ILE A 26 -19.48 7.99 5.39
C ILE A 26 -17.96 8.26 5.38
N ALA A 27 -17.50 9.14 6.26
CA ALA A 27 -16.12 9.61 6.26
C ALA A 27 -15.12 8.54 6.75
N LEU A 28 -15.45 7.76 7.77
CA LEU A 28 -14.54 6.77 8.36
C LEU A 28 -14.12 5.64 7.38
N PRO A 29 -15.02 4.97 6.65
CA PRO A 29 -14.61 3.92 5.72
C PRO A 29 -13.81 4.47 4.54
N SER A 30 -14.12 5.68 4.08
CA SER A 30 -13.36 6.35 3.02
C SER A 30 -11.94 6.68 3.47
N TYR A 31 -11.78 7.17 4.69
CA TYR A 31 -10.48 7.49 5.29
C TYR A 31 -9.61 6.24 5.43
N ASN A 32 -10.16 5.13 5.94
CA ASN A 32 -9.44 3.87 6.08
C ASN A 32 -8.95 3.33 4.73
N SER A 33 -9.75 3.45 3.68
CA SER A 33 -9.36 3.04 2.33
C SER A 33 -8.23 3.91 1.77
N TYR A 34 -8.24 5.20 2.08
CA TYR A 34 -7.17 6.13 1.69
C TYR A 34 -5.85 5.79 2.39
N ILE A 35 -5.88 5.57 3.70
CA ILE A 35 -4.69 5.17 4.48
C ILE A 35 -4.13 3.84 3.98
N LEU A 36 -4.97 2.86 3.70
CA LEU A 36 -4.51 1.58 3.16
C LEU A 36 -3.79 1.78 1.81
N ARG A 37 -4.38 2.52 0.88
CA ARG A 37 -3.75 2.80 -0.42
C ARG A 37 -2.41 3.52 -0.28
N ALA A 38 -2.28 4.45 0.66
CA ALA A 38 -1.00 5.09 0.95
C ALA A 38 0.08 4.10 1.42
N ARG A 39 -0.29 3.11 2.24
CA ARG A 39 0.62 2.03 2.64
C ARG A 39 1.01 1.13 1.47
N LEU A 40 0.06 0.77 0.61
CA LEU A 40 0.35 -0.05 -0.58
C LEU A 40 1.26 0.69 -1.57
N ALA A 41 1.07 1.99 -1.73
CA ALA A 41 1.92 2.84 -2.58
C ALA A 41 3.38 2.87 -2.12
N GLU A 42 3.65 2.71 -0.83
CA GLU A 42 5.01 2.55 -0.28
C GLU A 42 5.72 1.35 -0.94
N ALA A 43 5.11 0.17 -0.89
CA ALA A 43 5.68 -1.04 -1.50
C ALA A 43 5.86 -0.91 -3.02
N HIS A 44 4.88 -0.32 -3.70
CA HIS A 44 4.96 -0.10 -5.15
C HIS A 44 6.12 0.84 -5.51
N GLY A 45 6.31 1.91 -4.74
CA GLY A 45 7.43 2.84 -4.92
C GLY A 45 8.79 2.18 -4.67
N ASP A 46 8.92 1.42 -3.60
CA ASP A 46 10.16 0.74 -3.22
C ASP A 46 10.56 -0.33 -4.24
N LEU A 47 9.60 -1.14 -4.69
CA LEU A 47 9.83 -2.15 -5.74
C LEU A 47 10.24 -1.50 -7.06
N ALA A 48 9.52 -0.44 -7.48
CA ALA A 48 9.80 0.28 -8.72
C ALA A 48 11.16 1.00 -8.67
N ALA A 49 11.55 1.58 -7.54
CA ALA A 49 12.82 2.25 -7.37
C ALA A 49 14.02 1.28 -7.33
N THR A 50 13.78 0.03 -6.90
CA THR A 50 14.84 -0.97 -6.80
C THR A 50 15.14 -1.62 -8.15
N GLN A 51 14.15 -1.72 -9.04
CA GLN A 51 14.33 -2.33 -10.36
C GLN A 51 15.51 -1.74 -11.16
N PRO A 52 15.63 -0.41 -11.39
CA PRO A 52 16.76 0.15 -12.13
C PRO A 52 18.10 -0.08 -11.42
N ARG A 53 18.13 -0.18 -10.10
CA ARG A 53 19.33 -0.51 -9.33
C ARG A 53 19.78 -1.94 -9.56
N LEU A 54 18.85 -2.89 -9.65
CA LEU A 54 19.13 -4.28 -10.01
C LEU A 54 19.66 -4.38 -11.45
N GLU A 55 19.07 -3.65 -12.40
CA GLU A 55 19.54 -3.63 -13.79
C GLU A 55 20.94 -2.99 -13.91
N GLN A 56 21.22 -1.95 -13.15
CA GLN A 56 22.56 -1.36 -13.10
C GLN A 56 23.58 -2.33 -12.49
N TYR A 57 23.22 -3.04 -11.44
CA TYR A 57 24.08 -4.07 -10.84
C TYR A 57 24.38 -5.17 -11.85
N TRP A 58 23.36 -5.68 -12.55
CA TRP A 58 23.54 -6.69 -13.59
C TRP A 58 24.42 -6.20 -14.76
N SER A 59 24.34 -4.94 -15.12
CA SER A 59 25.20 -4.37 -16.18
C SER A 59 26.68 -4.46 -15.82
N ASN A 60 27.01 -4.34 -14.53
CA ASN A 60 28.39 -4.43 -14.03
C ASN A 60 28.82 -5.86 -13.76
N GLU A 61 28.01 -6.63 -13.04
CA GLU A 61 28.37 -7.93 -12.50
C GLU A 61 27.90 -9.12 -13.37
N ARG A 62 27.02 -8.87 -14.34
CA ARG A 62 26.38 -9.89 -15.21
C ARG A 62 25.62 -10.97 -14.43
N THR A 63 25.23 -10.64 -13.23
CA THR A 63 24.37 -11.48 -12.37
C THR A 63 23.57 -10.59 -11.43
N TYR A 64 22.45 -11.08 -10.93
CA TYR A 64 21.69 -10.46 -9.83
C TYR A 64 22.10 -11.04 -8.47
N GLU A 65 22.85 -12.13 -8.48
CA GLU A 65 23.34 -12.79 -7.29
C GLU A 65 24.28 -11.87 -6.49
N GLY A 66 24.08 -11.79 -5.18
CA GLY A 66 24.87 -10.92 -4.31
C GLY A 66 24.41 -9.46 -4.28
N PHE A 67 23.30 -9.10 -4.93
CA PHE A 67 22.77 -7.74 -4.82
C PHE A 67 22.26 -7.44 -3.40
N GLU A 68 22.91 -6.49 -2.73
CA GLU A 68 22.56 -6.06 -1.36
C GLU A 68 21.69 -4.80 -1.30
N GLY A 69 21.39 -4.20 -2.46
CA GLY A 69 20.67 -2.94 -2.56
C GLY A 69 19.15 -3.03 -2.45
N LYS A 70 18.59 -4.12 -1.89
CA LYS A 70 17.15 -4.21 -1.65
C LYS A 70 16.68 -3.12 -0.69
N PRO A 71 15.38 -2.72 -0.72
CA PRO A 71 14.84 -1.78 0.24
C PRO A 71 14.99 -2.30 1.69
N ALA A 72 15.18 -1.39 2.63
CA ALA A 72 15.11 -1.72 4.05
C ALA A 72 13.66 -2.06 4.44
N ASP A 73 13.50 -2.98 5.38
CA ASP A 73 12.18 -3.31 5.92
C ASP A 73 11.56 -2.10 6.61
N THR A 74 10.27 -1.89 6.38
CA THR A 74 9.50 -0.80 6.96
C THR A 74 8.49 -1.31 7.99
N LYS A 75 7.70 -0.41 8.55
CA LYS A 75 6.58 -0.80 9.43
C LYS A 75 5.55 -1.64 8.68
N ASN A 76 5.32 -1.37 7.40
CA ASN A 76 4.24 -1.95 6.61
C ASN A 76 4.68 -3.12 5.72
N PHE A 77 5.96 -3.20 5.34
CA PHE A 77 6.48 -4.22 4.42
C PHE A 77 7.86 -4.72 4.81
N THR A 78 8.09 -6.01 4.51
CA THR A 78 9.42 -6.63 4.45
C THR A 78 9.77 -6.92 2.99
N TYR A 79 11.05 -6.80 2.65
CA TYR A 79 11.53 -6.99 1.29
C TYR A 79 12.49 -8.16 1.20
N THR A 80 12.25 -9.05 0.24
CA THR A 80 13.11 -10.21 -0.02
C THR A 80 13.45 -10.29 -1.50
N LEU A 81 14.71 -10.59 -1.79
CA LEU A 81 15.18 -10.91 -3.14
C LEU A 81 15.41 -12.41 -3.21
N THR A 82 14.71 -13.09 -4.11
CA THR A 82 14.79 -14.54 -4.29
C THR A 82 15.10 -14.86 -5.74
N SER A 83 15.57 -16.11 -6.00
CA SER A 83 15.90 -16.59 -7.34
C SER A 83 16.85 -15.65 -8.11
N ALA A 84 17.72 -14.95 -7.38
CA ALA A 84 18.71 -14.06 -7.98
C ALA A 84 19.80 -14.91 -8.63
N THR A 85 19.90 -14.83 -9.96
CA THR A 85 20.82 -15.57 -10.81
C THR A 85 21.37 -14.66 -11.91
N ALA A 86 22.17 -15.17 -12.82
CA ALA A 86 22.62 -14.41 -13.99
C ALA A 86 21.48 -14.05 -14.96
N SER A 87 20.35 -14.76 -14.92
CA SER A 87 19.26 -14.61 -15.89
C SER A 87 17.97 -14.02 -15.30
N GLY A 88 17.86 -13.88 -13.99
CA GLY A 88 16.62 -13.35 -13.40
C GLY A 88 16.64 -13.21 -11.89
N TYR A 89 15.60 -12.57 -11.40
CA TYR A 89 15.31 -12.40 -9.97
C TYR A 89 13.80 -12.27 -9.71
N VAL A 90 13.42 -12.44 -8.47
CA VAL A 90 12.11 -12.03 -7.97
C VAL A 90 12.32 -11.18 -6.73
N LEU A 91 11.94 -9.92 -6.80
CA LEU A 91 11.90 -9.01 -5.65
C LEU A 91 10.47 -8.97 -5.12
N THR A 92 10.31 -9.27 -3.85
CA THR A 92 9.01 -9.43 -3.18
C THR A 92 8.88 -8.43 -2.04
N ALA A 93 7.75 -7.73 -1.98
CA ALA A 93 7.30 -6.96 -0.83
C ALA A 93 6.18 -7.73 -0.12
N THR A 94 6.40 -8.15 1.10
CA THR A 94 5.42 -8.86 1.93
C THR A 94 4.87 -7.91 2.97
N GLY A 95 3.56 -7.73 2.95
CA GLY A 95 2.86 -6.85 3.87
C GLY A 95 2.85 -7.35 5.31
N ARG A 96 2.84 -6.41 6.24
CA ARG A 96 2.68 -6.64 7.68
C ARG A 96 1.89 -5.49 8.32
N ALA A 97 1.49 -5.67 9.56
CA ALA A 97 0.66 -4.70 10.28
C ALA A 97 -0.59 -4.31 9.47
N GLY A 98 -0.77 -3.04 9.16
CA GLY A 98 -1.94 -2.54 8.42
C GLY A 98 -1.96 -2.86 6.92
N ALA A 99 -0.93 -3.53 6.39
CA ALA A 99 -0.85 -4.04 5.02
C ALA A 99 -0.72 -5.57 4.98
N ALA A 100 -1.00 -6.26 6.10
CA ALA A 100 -0.95 -7.72 6.18
C ALA A 100 -1.75 -8.38 5.04
N ASP A 101 -1.32 -9.57 4.62
CA ASP A 101 -1.85 -10.36 3.52
C ASP A 101 -1.54 -9.84 2.10
N PHE A 102 -1.08 -8.60 1.95
CA PHE A 102 -0.62 -8.12 0.64
C PHE A 102 0.77 -8.63 0.32
N VAL A 103 0.95 -9.18 -0.87
CA VAL A 103 2.25 -9.60 -1.39
C VAL A 103 2.38 -9.12 -2.83
N TYR A 104 3.38 -8.28 -3.08
CA TYR A 104 3.69 -7.73 -4.39
C TYR A 104 5.05 -8.23 -4.87
N THR A 105 5.15 -8.52 -6.16
CA THR A 105 6.40 -8.96 -6.76
C THR A 105 6.74 -8.17 -8.02
N ILE A 106 8.04 -8.10 -8.33
CA ILE A 106 8.56 -7.66 -9.62
C ILE A 106 9.73 -8.54 -9.99
N ASN A 107 9.89 -8.82 -11.28
CA ASN A 107 10.98 -9.64 -11.83
C ASN A 107 11.84 -8.86 -12.83
N GLN A 108 12.88 -9.50 -13.37
CA GLN A 108 13.81 -8.94 -14.36
C GLN A 108 13.13 -8.50 -15.66
N ALA A 109 11.98 -9.07 -16.01
CA ALA A 109 11.21 -8.65 -17.18
C ALA A 109 10.33 -7.42 -16.91
N GLY A 110 10.37 -6.87 -15.68
CA GLY A 110 9.50 -5.79 -15.26
C GLY A 110 8.05 -6.24 -14.99
N THR A 111 7.79 -7.54 -14.97
CA THR A 111 6.45 -8.07 -14.67
C THR A 111 6.11 -7.80 -13.21
N ARG A 112 5.04 -7.06 -12.99
CA ARG A 112 4.48 -6.74 -11.69
C ARG A 112 3.36 -7.71 -11.38
N ALA A 113 3.29 -8.24 -10.17
CA ALA A 113 2.20 -9.13 -9.77
C ALA A 113 1.76 -8.89 -8.33
N THR A 114 0.49 -9.13 -8.08
CA THR A 114 -0.11 -9.21 -6.73
C THR A 114 -0.38 -10.67 -6.45
N THR A 115 0.50 -11.31 -5.68
CA THR A 115 0.43 -12.74 -5.37
C THR A 115 -0.33 -13.02 -4.06
N GLY A 116 -0.38 -12.05 -3.15
CA GLY A 116 -1.18 -12.09 -1.92
C GLY A 116 -2.07 -10.88 -1.78
N ALA A 117 -3.29 -11.09 -1.28
CA ALA A 117 -4.22 -10.04 -0.90
C ALA A 117 -5.26 -10.58 0.09
N PRO A 118 -5.86 -9.73 0.95
CA PRO A 118 -6.90 -10.13 1.88
C PRO A 118 -8.15 -10.67 1.19
N ALA A 119 -9.01 -11.36 1.94
CA ALA A 119 -10.29 -11.81 1.44
C ALA A 119 -11.11 -10.66 0.85
N GLY A 120 -11.77 -10.90 -0.27
CA GLY A 120 -12.57 -9.89 -1.01
C GLY A 120 -11.76 -8.98 -1.94
N TRP A 121 -10.44 -9.17 -2.04
CA TRP A 121 -9.59 -8.50 -3.02
C TRP A 121 -9.30 -9.39 -4.22
N THR A 122 -9.27 -8.80 -5.41
CA THR A 122 -8.89 -9.51 -6.65
C THR A 122 -7.38 -9.43 -6.85
N LYS A 123 -6.70 -10.58 -6.83
CA LYS A 123 -5.25 -10.67 -7.17
C LYS A 123 -5.05 -10.65 -8.68
N LYS A 124 -3.92 -10.09 -9.13
CA LYS A 124 -3.53 -10.09 -10.55
C LYS A 124 -2.06 -10.43 -10.72
N ALA A 125 -1.77 -11.28 -11.70
CA ALA A 125 -0.41 -11.69 -12.05
C ALA A 125 0.31 -10.68 -12.99
N THR A 126 -0.34 -9.58 -13.34
CA THR A 126 0.15 -8.62 -14.35
C THR A 126 0.29 -7.20 -13.84
N CYS A 127 -0.11 -6.94 -12.58
CA CYS A 127 -0.03 -5.62 -11.99
C CYS A 127 -0.13 -5.63 -10.47
N TRP A 128 0.20 -4.50 -9.86
CA TRP A 128 0.04 -4.27 -8.43
C TRP A 128 -1.35 -3.68 -8.16
N VAL A 129 -2.18 -4.47 -7.51
CA VAL A 129 -3.56 -4.09 -7.16
C VAL A 129 -3.57 -3.16 -5.96
N ASP A 130 -4.28 -2.04 -6.05
CA ASP A 130 -4.44 -1.06 -4.96
C ASP A 130 -5.90 -0.86 -4.53
N ARG A 131 -6.84 -1.60 -5.16
CA ARG A 131 -8.28 -1.55 -4.87
C ARG A 131 -8.90 -2.94 -4.86
N LYS A 132 -10.00 -3.10 -4.12
CA LYS A 132 -10.69 -4.38 -3.96
C LYS A 132 -11.18 -4.98 -5.28
N ASP A 133 -11.61 -4.15 -6.21
CA ASP A 133 -12.08 -4.55 -7.56
C ASP A 133 -10.97 -5.05 -8.48
N GLY A 134 -9.72 -5.00 -8.04
CA GLY A 134 -8.55 -5.38 -8.81
C GLY A 134 -8.02 -4.26 -9.71
N ALA A 135 -8.42 -3.01 -9.47
CA ALA A 135 -7.78 -1.89 -10.14
C ALA A 135 -6.32 -1.78 -9.66
N CYS A 136 -5.44 -1.44 -10.59
CA CYS A 136 -4.00 -1.41 -10.40
C CYS A 136 -3.46 0.01 -10.38
N THR A 137 -2.39 0.21 -9.60
CA THR A 137 -1.54 1.39 -9.70
C THR A 137 -0.83 1.37 -11.06
N GLN A 138 -0.93 2.45 -11.78
CA GLN A 138 -0.20 2.66 -13.05
C GLN A 138 1.19 3.23 -12.81
#